data_a80d0dd35dee79e868cc556caddc9905
#
_entry.id   a80d0dd35dee79e868cc556caddc9905
#
_cell.length_a   1.000
_cell.length_b   1.000
_cell.length_c   1.000
_cell.angle_alpha   90.00
_cell.angle_beta   90.00
_cell.angle_gamma   90.00
#
_symmetry.space_group_name_H-M   'P 1'
#
loop_
_entity.id
_entity.type
_entity.pdbx_description
1 polymer ?
#
loop_
_entity_poly.entity_id
_entity_poly.type
_entity_poly.pdbx_seq_one_letter_code
_entity_poly.pdbx_strand_id
1 'polypeptide(L)'
;MRKILDTAHIYMIVGLVSGLYYRDITKAEDFTGDTRLAVVHTHVLALGMMFFLIVLALEKLFALTALPLFRWFFWTYNAGLMLTVGTMTPHGTLTVLGRSSGAATAGVAGLGHILLTVGLVLLFITLGKRIPATRTADATTAAPAPVAASTDER
;
A
#
# COMPACT_ATOMS: atom_id res chain seq x y z
N MET A 1 13.63 -2.89 -7.30
CA MET A 1 13.94 -2.20 -6.03
C MET A 1 14.02 -0.68 -6.19
N ARG A 2 14.88 -0.12 -7.09
CA ARG A 2 15.02 1.33 -7.19
C ARG A 2 13.72 2.07 -7.52
N LYS A 3 12.93 1.58 -8.47
CA LYS A 3 11.62 2.15 -8.81
C LYS A 3 10.66 2.26 -7.62
N ILE A 4 10.66 1.28 -6.72
CA ILE A 4 9.80 1.29 -5.52
C ILE A 4 10.24 2.39 -4.56
N LEU A 5 11.55 2.51 -4.33
CA LEU A 5 12.14 3.58 -3.50
C LEU A 5 11.88 4.96 -4.09
N ASP A 6 12.10 5.13 -5.40
CA ASP A 6 11.87 6.40 -6.09
C ASP A 6 10.40 6.82 -6.00
N THR A 7 9.46 5.85 -6.11
CA THR A 7 8.03 6.09 -5.92
C THR A 7 7.73 6.56 -4.49
N ALA A 8 8.30 5.91 -3.46
CA ALA A 8 8.15 6.34 -2.08
C ALA A 8 8.68 7.77 -1.84
N HIS A 9 9.83 8.12 -2.43
CA HIS A 9 10.38 9.47 -2.36
C HIS A 9 9.47 10.51 -3.01
N ILE A 10 8.92 10.21 -4.19
CA ILE A 10 7.98 11.11 -4.88
C ILE A 10 6.76 11.35 -3.98
N TYR A 11 6.18 10.30 -3.41
CA TYR A 11 5.03 10.46 -2.51
C TYR A 11 5.39 11.20 -1.21
N MET A 12 6.61 11.05 -0.70
CA MET A 12 7.08 11.86 0.44
C MET A 12 7.05 13.34 0.09
N ILE A 13 7.65 13.72 -1.03
CA ILE A 13 7.71 15.13 -1.47
C ILE A 13 6.29 15.68 -1.70
N VAL A 14 5.46 14.95 -2.44
CA VAL A 14 4.08 15.36 -2.72
C VAL A 14 3.26 15.47 -1.44
N GLY A 15 3.44 14.53 -0.49
CA GLY A 15 2.75 14.56 0.80
C GLY A 15 3.13 15.78 1.65
N LEU A 16 4.42 16.09 1.75
CA LEU A 16 4.90 17.27 2.48
C LEU A 16 4.40 18.57 1.84
N VAL A 17 4.51 18.70 0.52
CA VAL A 17 4.04 19.87 -0.22
C VAL A 17 2.53 20.04 -0.07
N SER A 18 1.74 18.95 -0.14
CA SER A 18 0.29 19.04 0.04
C SER A 18 -0.13 19.44 1.46
N GLY A 19 0.66 19.07 2.48
CA GLY A 19 0.45 19.52 3.86
C GLY A 19 0.71 21.02 4.03
N LEU A 20 1.80 21.52 3.45
CA LEU A 20 2.09 22.96 3.42
C LEU A 20 1.01 23.73 2.65
N TYR A 21 0.63 23.24 1.48
CA TYR A 21 -0.44 23.84 0.68
C TYR A 21 -1.78 23.96 1.46
N TYR A 22 -2.18 22.88 2.15
CA TYR A 22 -3.37 22.90 3.00
C TYR A 22 -3.30 24.00 4.05
N ARG A 23 -2.18 24.08 4.79
CA ARG A 23 -1.97 25.06 5.83
C ARG A 23 -2.02 26.48 5.28
N ASP A 24 -1.36 26.73 4.17
CA ASP A 24 -1.23 28.09 3.63
C ASP A 24 -2.55 28.59 3.07
N ILE A 25 -3.30 27.75 2.32
CA ILE A 25 -4.59 28.16 1.75
C ILE A 25 -5.65 28.38 2.82
N THR A 26 -5.73 27.50 3.84
CA THR A 26 -6.71 27.66 4.93
C THR A 26 -6.44 28.91 5.77
N LYS A 27 -5.15 29.24 5.96
CA LYS A 27 -4.77 30.47 6.68
C LYS A 27 -5.03 31.73 5.85
N ALA A 28 -4.79 31.69 4.53
CA ALA A 28 -5.02 32.83 3.65
C ALA A 28 -6.51 33.18 3.51
N GLU A 29 -7.38 32.17 3.58
CA GLU A 29 -8.83 32.31 3.45
C GLU A 29 -9.57 32.36 4.81
N ASP A 30 -8.83 32.42 5.94
CA ASP A 30 -9.39 32.34 7.31
C ASP A 30 -10.40 31.19 7.48
N PHE A 31 -10.16 30.08 6.79
CA PHE A 31 -11.06 28.94 6.74
C PHE A 31 -10.95 28.08 8.00
N THR A 32 -12.05 27.93 8.73
CA THR A 32 -12.13 27.14 9.97
C THR A 32 -13.01 25.90 9.85
N GLY A 33 -13.57 25.64 8.66
CA GLY A 33 -14.46 24.50 8.40
C GLY A 33 -13.71 23.20 8.06
N ASP A 34 -14.49 22.14 7.83
CA ASP A 34 -13.96 20.85 7.38
C ASP A 34 -13.74 20.84 5.86
N THR A 35 -12.60 20.33 5.44
CA THR A 35 -12.27 20.15 4.02
C THR A 35 -11.53 18.83 3.78
N ARG A 36 -11.79 18.19 2.64
CA ARG A 36 -11.05 17.00 2.21
C ARG A 36 -9.56 17.28 1.97
N LEU A 37 -9.19 18.53 1.79
CA LEU A 37 -7.80 18.93 1.63
C LEU A 37 -6.95 18.61 2.89
N ALA A 38 -7.57 18.63 4.08
CA ALA A 38 -6.92 18.31 5.35
C ALA A 38 -6.33 16.88 5.38
N VAL A 39 -6.95 15.94 4.68
CA VAL A 39 -6.54 14.53 4.69
C VAL A 39 -5.72 14.10 3.47
N VAL A 40 -5.49 14.99 2.49
CA VAL A 40 -4.70 14.68 1.29
C VAL A 40 -3.27 14.28 1.65
N HIS A 41 -2.59 15.06 2.48
CA HIS A 41 -1.20 14.78 2.87
C HIS A 41 -1.07 13.44 3.61
N THR A 42 -2.03 13.10 4.49
CA THR A 42 -2.03 11.82 5.20
C THR A 42 -2.27 10.64 4.27
N HIS A 43 -3.15 10.78 3.27
CA HIS A 43 -3.33 9.76 2.23
C HIS A 43 -2.04 9.54 1.44
N VAL A 44 -1.40 10.61 0.99
CA VAL A 44 -0.15 10.53 0.22
C VAL A 44 1.00 9.94 1.03
N LEU A 45 1.16 10.35 2.29
CA LEU A 45 2.23 9.84 3.14
C LEU A 45 1.97 8.39 3.59
N ALA A 46 0.75 8.05 3.96
CA ALA A 46 0.43 6.70 4.45
C ALA A 46 0.31 5.69 3.30
N LEU A 47 -0.55 5.97 2.30
CA LEU A 47 -0.81 5.04 1.18
C LEU A 47 0.24 5.16 0.07
N GLY A 48 0.95 6.26 -0.01
CA GLY A 48 2.06 6.44 -0.95
C GLY A 48 3.39 6.07 -0.30
N MET A 49 3.97 6.99 0.48
CA MET A 49 5.33 6.84 1.01
C MET A 49 5.47 5.60 1.90
N MET A 50 4.73 5.52 3.01
CA MET A 50 4.88 4.44 3.99
C MET A 50 4.56 3.08 3.38
N PHE A 51 3.48 2.98 2.62
CA PHE A 51 3.10 1.75 1.95
C PHE A 51 4.19 1.25 0.99
N PHE A 52 4.77 2.12 0.14
CA PHE A 52 5.85 1.71 -0.76
C PHE A 52 7.16 1.40 -0.04
N LEU A 53 7.44 1.98 1.13
CA LEU A 53 8.56 1.55 1.98
C LEU A 53 8.33 0.13 2.53
N ILE A 54 7.11 -0.21 2.92
CA ILE A 54 6.74 -1.58 3.31
C ILE A 54 6.89 -2.53 2.12
N VAL A 55 6.37 -2.16 0.94
CA VAL A 55 6.53 -2.96 -0.29
C VAL A 55 8.01 -3.14 -0.64
N LEU A 56 8.86 -2.15 -0.41
CA LEU A 56 10.31 -2.27 -0.60
C LEU A 56 10.94 -3.29 0.34
N ALA A 57 10.53 -3.32 1.61
CA ALA A 57 10.97 -4.33 2.57
C ALA A 57 10.50 -5.74 2.16
N LEU A 58 9.24 -5.88 1.77
CA LEU A 58 8.69 -7.13 1.25
C LEU A 58 9.39 -7.58 -0.04
N GLU A 59 9.72 -6.67 -0.93
CA GLU A 59 10.52 -6.97 -2.13
C GLU A 59 11.89 -7.54 -1.76
N LYS A 60 12.54 -7.00 -0.74
CA LYS A 60 13.84 -7.48 -0.29
C LYS A 60 13.76 -8.89 0.28
N LEU A 61 12.66 -9.23 0.95
CA LEU A 61 12.45 -10.54 1.56
C LEU A 61 11.98 -11.60 0.56
N PHE A 62 11.09 -11.24 -0.36
CA PHE A 62 10.35 -12.18 -1.18
C PHE A 62 10.59 -12.05 -2.69
N ALA A 63 11.39 -11.09 -3.16
CA ALA A 63 11.67 -10.82 -4.57
C ALA A 63 10.38 -10.75 -5.43
N LEU A 64 9.42 -9.93 -5.00
CA LEU A 64 8.08 -9.81 -5.60
C LEU A 64 8.12 -9.36 -7.06
N THR A 65 9.11 -8.50 -7.41
CA THR A 65 9.29 -7.97 -8.78
C THR A 65 9.62 -9.03 -9.80
N ALA A 66 10.05 -10.22 -9.40
CA ALA A 66 10.27 -11.35 -10.29
C ALA A 66 8.96 -11.91 -10.89
N LEU A 67 7.79 -11.57 -10.32
CA LEU A 67 6.50 -11.98 -10.83
C LEU A 67 5.88 -10.89 -11.71
N PRO A 68 5.34 -11.23 -12.90
CA PRO A 68 4.69 -10.24 -13.77
C PRO A 68 3.48 -9.57 -13.12
N LEU A 69 2.83 -10.25 -12.17
CA LEU A 69 1.69 -9.76 -11.41
C LEU A 69 2.04 -8.52 -10.57
N PHE A 70 3.30 -8.42 -10.07
CA PHE A 70 3.78 -7.25 -9.36
C PHE A 70 3.71 -5.98 -10.21
N ARG A 71 3.98 -6.08 -11.53
CA ARG A 71 3.87 -4.93 -12.44
C ARG A 71 2.44 -4.41 -12.54
N TRP A 72 1.46 -5.30 -12.59
CA TRP A 72 0.04 -4.93 -12.59
C TRP A 72 -0.37 -4.28 -11.27
N PHE A 73 0.02 -4.88 -10.13
CA PHE A 73 -0.15 -4.26 -8.81
C PHE A 73 0.41 -2.84 -8.80
N PHE A 74 1.67 -2.67 -9.19
CA PHE A 74 2.38 -1.40 -9.12
C PHE A 74 1.64 -0.29 -9.88
N TRP A 75 1.25 -0.54 -11.13
CA TRP A 75 0.58 0.46 -11.95
C TRP A 75 -0.86 0.71 -11.52
N THR A 76 -1.64 -0.33 -11.22
CA THR A 76 -3.04 -0.20 -10.78
C THR A 76 -3.14 0.54 -9.45
N TYR A 77 -2.26 0.23 -8.50
CA TYR A 77 -2.23 0.90 -7.20
C TYR A 77 -1.85 2.38 -7.33
N ASN A 78 -0.79 2.69 -8.08
CA ASN A 78 -0.39 4.08 -8.31
C ASN A 78 -1.49 4.88 -9.04
N ALA A 79 -2.11 4.32 -10.07
CA ALA A 79 -3.21 4.96 -10.77
C ALA A 79 -4.39 5.25 -9.82
N GLY A 80 -4.74 4.29 -8.95
CA GLY A 80 -5.79 4.46 -7.94
C GLY A 80 -5.46 5.57 -6.95
N LEU A 81 -4.23 5.59 -6.42
CA LEU A 81 -3.82 6.62 -5.47
C LEU A 81 -3.78 8.02 -6.11
N MET A 82 -3.20 8.13 -7.31
CA MET A 82 -3.15 9.39 -8.05
C MET A 82 -4.56 9.92 -8.38
N LEU A 83 -5.48 9.04 -8.75
CA LEU A 83 -6.87 9.41 -9.04
C LEU A 83 -7.59 9.89 -7.76
N THR A 84 -7.41 9.18 -6.66
CA THR A 84 -7.99 9.55 -5.36
C THR A 84 -7.48 10.91 -4.90
N VAL A 85 -6.15 11.09 -4.83
CA VAL A 85 -5.52 12.35 -4.39
C VAL A 85 -5.82 13.49 -5.37
N GLY A 86 -5.76 13.20 -6.68
CA GLY A 86 -6.03 14.16 -7.75
C GLY A 86 -7.47 14.67 -7.77
N THR A 87 -8.44 13.92 -7.24
CA THR A 87 -9.82 14.38 -7.08
C THR A 87 -10.04 15.07 -5.73
N MET A 88 -9.39 14.60 -4.67
CA MET A 88 -9.52 15.20 -3.33
C MET A 88 -8.94 16.61 -3.27
N THR A 89 -7.82 16.84 -3.94
CA THR A 89 -7.12 18.14 -3.91
C THR A 89 -7.98 19.27 -4.49
N PRO A 90 -8.46 19.23 -5.75
CA PRO A 90 -9.29 20.30 -6.29
C PRO A 90 -10.64 20.41 -5.55
N HIS A 91 -11.25 19.29 -5.15
CA HIS A 91 -12.48 19.31 -4.38
C HIS A 91 -12.30 20.05 -3.04
N GLY A 92 -11.26 19.69 -2.29
CA GLY A 92 -10.96 20.32 -1.01
C GLY A 92 -10.58 21.80 -1.15
N THR A 93 -9.84 22.16 -2.21
CA THR A 93 -9.50 23.55 -2.53
C THR A 93 -10.75 24.39 -2.83
N LEU A 94 -11.68 23.87 -3.65
CA LEU A 94 -12.95 24.55 -3.93
C LEU A 94 -13.78 24.74 -2.67
N THR A 95 -13.79 23.77 -1.75
CA THR A 95 -14.47 23.90 -0.46
C THR A 95 -13.91 25.06 0.36
N VAL A 96 -12.58 25.19 0.44
CA VAL A 96 -11.92 26.30 1.15
C VAL A 96 -12.28 27.66 0.52
N LEU A 97 -12.38 27.71 -0.82
CA LEU A 97 -12.75 28.92 -1.56
C LEU A 97 -14.27 29.20 -1.57
N GLY A 98 -15.08 28.48 -0.79
CA GLY A 98 -16.52 28.64 -0.72
C GLY A 98 -17.29 28.25 -2.00
N ARG A 99 -16.67 27.43 -2.87
CA ARG A 99 -17.27 26.97 -4.14
C ARG A 99 -17.72 25.52 -4.03
N SER A 100 -18.88 25.21 -4.62
CA SER A 100 -19.38 23.84 -4.70
C SER A 100 -18.67 23.06 -5.81
N SER A 101 -18.29 21.81 -5.52
CA SER A 101 -17.80 20.88 -6.54
C SER A 101 -18.97 20.04 -7.08
N GLY A 102 -18.97 19.78 -8.38
CA GLY A 102 -20.02 18.99 -9.03
C GLY A 102 -20.03 17.51 -8.63
N ALA A 103 -21.17 16.83 -8.79
CA ALA A 103 -21.37 15.42 -8.46
C ALA A 103 -20.41 14.45 -9.22
N ALA A 104 -19.86 14.87 -10.35
CA ALA A 104 -18.90 14.09 -11.13
C ALA A 104 -17.61 13.74 -10.35
N THR A 105 -17.18 14.61 -9.42
CA THR A 105 -15.98 14.37 -8.59
C THR A 105 -16.13 13.16 -7.65
N ALA A 106 -17.35 12.87 -7.18
CA ALA A 106 -17.63 11.73 -6.32
C ALA A 106 -17.46 10.39 -7.06
N GLY A 107 -17.92 10.31 -8.31
CA GLY A 107 -17.77 9.09 -9.14
C GLY A 107 -16.32 8.79 -9.46
N VAL A 108 -15.54 9.80 -9.80
CA VAL A 108 -14.10 9.63 -10.11
C VAL A 108 -13.32 9.22 -8.86
N ALA A 109 -13.64 9.78 -7.68
CA ALA A 109 -13.02 9.36 -6.42
C ALA A 109 -13.34 7.89 -6.10
N GLY A 110 -14.56 7.43 -6.36
CA GLY A 110 -14.96 6.03 -6.19
C GLY A 110 -14.12 5.08 -7.05
N LEU A 111 -13.87 5.44 -8.32
CA LEU A 111 -13.00 4.66 -9.21
C LEU A 111 -11.56 4.55 -8.65
N GLY A 112 -11.03 5.61 -8.06
CA GLY A 112 -9.73 5.58 -7.40
C GLY A 112 -9.64 4.52 -6.31
N HIS A 113 -10.67 4.42 -5.45
CA HIS A 113 -10.71 3.41 -4.39
C HIS A 113 -10.85 1.98 -4.94
N ILE A 114 -11.61 1.77 -6.01
CA ILE A 114 -11.70 0.46 -6.67
C ILE A 114 -10.33 0.04 -7.19
N LEU A 115 -9.58 0.93 -7.86
CA LEU A 115 -8.24 0.64 -8.34
C LEU A 115 -7.25 0.34 -7.20
N LEU A 116 -7.33 1.07 -6.09
CA LEU A 116 -6.53 0.78 -4.89
C LEU A 116 -6.84 -0.62 -4.35
N THR A 117 -8.13 -0.98 -4.25
CA THR A 117 -8.56 -2.31 -3.79
C THR A 117 -8.03 -3.41 -4.70
N VAL A 118 -8.18 -3.26 -6.02
CA VAL A 118 -7.63 -4.21 -7.01
C VAL A 118 -6.12 -4.31 -6.87
N GLY A 119 -5.42 -3.17 -6.72
CA GLY A 119 -3.98 -3.15 -6.48
C GLY A 119 -3.58 -3.93 -5.24
N LEU A 120 -4.25 -3.73 -4.10
CA LEU A 120 -3.99 -4.48 -2.87
C LEU A 120 -4.21 -5.98 -3.06
N VAL A 121 -5.32 -6.39 -3.67
CA VAL A 121 -5.57 -7.81 -3.97
C VAL A 121 -4.44 -8.42 -4.81
N LEU A 122 -3.99 -7.71 -5.84
CA LEU A 122 -2.86 -8.15 -6.68
C LEU A 122 -1.56 -8.30 -5.88
N LEU A 123 -1.29 -7.39 -4.91
CA LEU A 123 -0.14 -7.50 -4.03
C LEU A 123 -0.23 -8.74 -3.15
N PHE A 124 -1.38 -8.99 -2.51
CA PHE A 124 -1.57 -10.16 -1.65
C PHE A 124 -1.47 -11.47 -2.43
N ILE A 125 -2.01 -11.54 -3.65
CA ILE A 125 -1.83 -12.72 -4.53
C ILE A 125 -0.34 -12.89 -4.88
N THR A 126 0.37 -11.79 -5.18
CA THR A 126 1.80 -11.83 -5.49
C THR A 126 2.61 -12.34 -4.30
N LEU A 127 2.30 -11.83 -3.11
CA LEU A 127 2.95 -12.22 -1.87
C LEU A 127 2.67 -13.69 -1.54
N GLY A 128 1.43 -14.14 -1.64
CA GLY A 128 1.05 -15.54 -1.40
C GLY A 128 1.77 -16.54 -2.32
N LYS A 129 2.09 -16.13 -3.56
CA LYS A 129 2.89 -16.95 -4.49
C LYS A 129 4.38 -17.03 -4.11
N ARG A 130 4.86 -16.15 -3.24
CA ARG A 130 6.26 -16.05 -2.83
C ARG A 130 6.54 -16.57 -1.43
N ILE A 131 5.54 -16.61 -0.56
CA ILE A 131 5.68 -17.22 0.75
C ILE A 131 5.60 -18.73 0.55
N PRO A 132 6.67 -19.52 0.88
CA PRO A 132 6.60 -20.97 0.80
C PRO A 132 5.53 -21.46 1.77
N ALA A 133 4.70 -22.41 1.30
CA ALA A 133 3.81 -23.12 2.20
C ALA A 133 4.66 -23.73 3.31
N THR A 134 4.36 -23.40 4.56
CA THR A 134 5.01 -24.04 5.71
C THR A 134 4.72 -25.52 5.59
N ARG A 135 5.72 -26.32 5.18
CA ARG A 135 5.65 -27.78 5.34
C ARG A 135 5.43 -28.00 6.81
N THR A 136 4.26 -28.45 7.18
CA THR A 136 4.06 -29.15 8.45
C THR A 136 5.05 -30.31 8.38
N ALA A 137 6.20 -30.18 9.07
CA ALA A 137 7.16 -31.26 9.20
C ALA A 137 6.37 -32.40 9.82
N ASP A 138 6.24 -33.48 9.06
CA ASP A 138 5.69 -34.74 9.50
C ASP A 138 6.33 -35.15 10.82
N ALA A 139 5.57 -34.98 11.89
CA ALA A 139 5.85 -35.62 13.18
C ALA A 139 5.56 -37.11 13.12
N THR A 140 5.90 -37.76 12.00
CA THR A 140 5.62 -39.18 11.78
C THR A 140 6.82 -39.85 11.16
N THR A 141 7.97 -39.78 11.85
CA THR A 141 9.02 -40.78 11.68
C THR A 141 9.96 -40.78 12.89
N ALA A 142 9.39 -40.88 14.09
CA ALA A 142 10.11 -41.49 15.20
C ALA A 142 9.69 -42.97 15.24
N ALA A 143 10.21 -43.75 14.33
CA ALA A 143 10.21 -45.19 14.50
C ALA A 143 11.04 -45.53 15.75
N PRO A 144 10.50 -46.27 16.74
CA PRO A 144 11.28 -46.68 17.89
C PRO A 144 12.43 -47.58 17.40
N ALA A 145 13.64 -47.25 17.85
CA ALA A 145 14.81 -48.07 17.60
C ALA A 145 14.57 -49.50 18.06
N PRO A 146 14.98 -50.54 17.32
CA PRO A 146 14.85 -51.91 17.77
C PRO A 146 15.69 -52.12 19.03
N VAL A 147 15.00 -52.59 20.08
CA VAL A 147 15.65 -53.04 21.34
C VAL A 147 16.59 -54.17 20.99
N ALA A 148 17.88 -53.95 21.12
CA ALA A 148 18.89 -55.02 21.03
C ALA A 148 18.62 -56.04 22.13
N ALA A 149 18.28 -57.24 21.72
CA ALA A 149 18.18 -58.37 22.63
C ALA A 149 19.56 -58.67 23.20
N SER A 150 19.71 -58.52 24.49
CA SER A 150 20.86 -59.02 25.24
C SER A 150 20.80 -60.56 25.23
N THR A 151 21.59 -61.19 24.43
CA THR A 151 21.91 -62.60 24.62
C THR A 151 22.90 -62.71 25.78
N ASP A 152 22.33 -63.08 26.91
CA ASP A 152 23.06 -63.65 28.04
C ASP A 152 23.41 -65.10 27.67
N GLU A 153 24.67 -65.43 27.48
CA GLU A 153 25.20 -66.80 27.54
C GLU A 153 26.50 -66.78 28.32
N ARG A 154 26.42 -67.30 29.50
CA ARG A 154 27.34 -68.11 30.34
C ARG A 154 28.86 -68.09 30.05
#